data_419bddd560ede2631ac166427d1588ef
#
_entry.id   419bddd560ede2631ac166427d1588ef
#
_cell.length_a   1.000
_cell.length_b   1.000
_cell.length_c   1.000
_cell.angle_alpha   90.00
_cell.angle_beta   90.00
_cell.angle_gamma   90.00
#
_symmetry.space_group_name_H-M   'P 1'
#
loop_
_entity.id
_entity.type
_entity.pdbx_description
1 polymer ?
#
loop_
_entity_poly.entity_id
_entity_poly.type
_entity_poly.pdbx_seq_one_letter_code
_entity_poly.pdbx_strand_id
1 'polypeptide(L)'
;MQGPLLKTDVAAVVLLSITAAIAFSYLAAPRLPVSFTANGRAYNFTSVASSSAQRERGLMNATVTNSTFMLFVFPSPYRWSFWMKNTHYPLDMIWIDGGASGGNVVYIQHDAIPCVSYDPSQFNCTIYLPPSVADYVIEARAGFANSSGITNGSYVSFDYRG
;
A
#
# COMPACT_ATOMS: atom_id res chain seq x y z
N MET A 1 -7.75 57.69 -32.77
CA MET A 1 -7.42 57.48 -31.33
C MET A 1 -7.26 56.00 -31.11
N GLN A 2 -6.02 55.53 -31.02
CA GLN A 2 -5.73 54.11 -30.65
C GLN A 2 -5.53 54.09 -29.16
N GLY A 3 -6.36 53.32 -28.44
CA GLY A 3 -6.22 53.10 -27.01
C GLY A 3 -4.94 52.30 -26.67
N PRO A 4 -4.37 52.46 -25.46
CA PRO A 4 -3.15 51.76 -25.06
C PRO A 4 -3.43 50.28 -24.97
N LEU A 5 -2.67 49.47 -25.72
CA LEU A 5 -2.60 48.02 -25.54
C LEU A 5 -2.07 47.74 -24.11
N LEU A 6 -2.89 47.13 -23.26
CA LEU A 6 -2.45 46.60 -21.97
C LEU A 6 -1.31 45.63 -22.26
N LYS A 7 -0.08 46.00 -21.88
CA LYS A 7 1.03 45.06 -21.75
C LYS A 7 0.69 44.16 -20.59
N THR A 8 0.08 43.00 -20.87
CA THR A 8 -0.04 41.95 -19.87
C THR A 8 1.36 41.53 -19.47
N ASP A 9 1.65 41.65 -18.18
CA ASP A 9 2.96 41.37 -17.64
C ASP A 9 3.17 39.85 -17.77
N VAL A 10 3.99 39.44 -18.73
CA VAL A 10 4.24 38.02 -19.08
C VAL A 10 4.74 37.27 -17.85
N ALA A 11 5.47 37.96 -16.96
CA ALA A 11 5.94 37.39 -15.70
C ALA A 11 4.78 37.02 -14.74
N ALA A 12 3.74 37.86 -14.67
CA ALA A 12 2.57 37.58 -13.83
C ALA A 12 1.75 36.41 -14.37
N VAL A 13 1.61 36.29 -15.69
CA VAL A 13 0.91 35.14 -16.31
C VAL A 13 1.69 33.83 -16.10
N VAL A 14 3.02 33.85 -16.23
CA VAL A 14 3.87 32.69 -16.00
C VAL A 14 3.83 32.26 -14.54
N LEU A 15 3.90 33.20 -13.60
CA LEU A 15 3.80 32.90 -12.16
C LEU A 15 2.44 32.28 -11.80
N LEU A 16 1.33 32.82 -12.33
CA LEU A 16 0.00 32.29 -12.11
C LEU A 16 -0.16 30.87 -12.69
N SER A 17 0.43 30.60 -13.86
CA SER A 17 0.38 29.25 -14.45
C SER A 17 1.20 28.24 -13.68
N ILE A 18 2.37 28.61 -13.13
CA ILE A 18 3.22 27.73 -12.32
C ILE A 18 2.53 27.42 -10.99
N THR A 19 1.96 28.41 -10.30
CA THR A 19 1.24 28.21 -9.05
C THR A 19 -0.01 27.35 -9.22
N ALA A 20 -0.75 27.51 -10.32
CA ALA A 20 -1.90 26.68 -10.65
C ALA A 20 -1.49 25.24 -10.97
N ALA A 21 -0.39 25.02 -11.68
CA ALA A 21 0.13 23.68 -11.97
C ALA A 21 0.61 22.96 -10.71
N ILE A 22 1.29 23.67 -9.79
CA ILE A 22 1.72 23.11 -8.51
C ILE A 22 0.49 22.77 -7.65
N ALA A 23 -0.49 23.67 -7.52
CA ALA A 23 -1.71 23.44 -6.77
C ALA A 23 -2.51 22.26 -7.35
N PHE A 24 -2.60 22.12 -8.67
CA PHE A 24 -3.26 21.00 -9.34
C PHE A 24 -2.54 19.67 -9.06
N SER A 25 -1.19 19.67 -9.03
CA SER A 25 -0.40 18.47 -8.68
C SER A 25 -0.62 18.04 -7.24
N TYR A 26 -0.75 18.95 -6.30
CA TYR A 26 -1.06 18.64 -4.89
C TYR A 26 -2.50 18.11 -4.71
N LEU A 27 -3.46 18.60 -5.51
CA LEU A 27 -4.85 18.15 -5.48
C LEU A 27 -5.06 16.79 -6.16
N ALA A 28 -4.16 16.41 -7.06
CA ALA A 28 -4.23 15.16 -7.82
C ALA A 28 -3.46 13.99 -7.20
N ALA A 29 -2.76 14.20 -6.08
CA ALA A 29 -2.07 13.10 -5.39
C ALA A 29 -3.09 12.05 -4.93
N PRO A 30 -2.92 10.77 -5.28
CA PRO A 30 -3.83 9.74 -4.84
C PRO A 30 -3.82 9.67 -3.30
N ARG A 31 -4.99 9.80 -2.69
CA ARG A 31 -5.12 9.58 -1.25
C ARG A 31 -4.88 8.12 -0.95
N LEU A 32 -4.08 7.84 0.06
CA LEU A 32 -3.82 6.48 0.52
C LEU A 32 -4.74 6.14 1.70
N PRO A 33 -5.19 4.89 1.83
CA PRO A 33 -5.98 4.47 2.98
C PRO A 33 -5.20 4.63 4.28
N VAL A 34 -5.87 5.05 5.34
CA VAL A 34 -5.29 5.18 6.69
C VAL A 34 -5.69 4.03 7.60
N SER A 35 -6.81 3.36 7.30
CA SER A 35 -7.32 2.21 8.05
C SER A 35 -8.12 1.28 7.18
N PHE A 36 -8.41 0.09 7.72
CA PHE A 36 -9.33 -0.87 7.11
C PHE A 36 -10.28 -1.45 8.15
N THR A 37 -11.42 -1.90 7.68
CA THR A 37 -12.40 -2.62 8.49
C THR A 37 -12.62 -4.01 7.90
N ALA A 38 -12.54 -5.01 8.76
CA ALA A 38 -12.85 -6.39 8.44
C ALA A 38 -13.68 -7.00 9.58
N ASN A 39 -14.74 -7.73 9.24
CA ASN A 39 -15.65 -8.36 10.20
C ASN A 39 -16.14 -7.40 11.31
N GLY A 40 -16.42 -6.12 10.93
CA GLY A 40 -16.93 -5.09 11.84
C GLY A 40 -15.88 -4.49 12.78
N ARG A 41 -14.61 -4.82 12.66
CA ARG A 41 -13.50 -4.24 13.43
C ARG A 41 -12.62 -3.37 12.55
N ALA A 42 -12.27 -2.19 13.05
CA ALA A 42 -11.37 -1.25 12.39
C ALA A 42 -9.93 -1.42 12.90
N TYR A 43 -8.97 -1.30 11.97
CA TYR A 43 -7.53 -1.41 12.20
C TYR A 43 -6.82 -0.28 11.45
N ASN A 44 -5.88 0.39 12.10
CA ASN A 44 -5.11 1.47 11.48
C ASN A 44 -3.87 0.91 10.78
N PHE A 45 -3.59 1.37 9.56
CA PHE A 45 -2.32 1.06 8.92
C PHE A 45 -1.18 1.77 9.62
N THR A 46 -0.12 1.04 9.91
CA THR A 46 1.14 1.61 10.42
C THR A 46 2.00 2.18 9.30
N SER A 47 1.81 1.66 8.09
CA SER A 47 2.51 2.10 6.88
C SER A 47 1.77 1.69 5.62
N VAL A 48 2.00 2.45 4.53
CA VAL A 48 1.46 2.16 3.20
C VAL A 48 2.58 2.21 2.18
N ALA A 49 2.72 1.15 1.38
CA ALA A 49 3.68 1.02 0.30
C ALA A 49 2.98 1.23 -1.05
N SER A 50 3.15 2.40 -1.67
CA SER A 50 2.56 2.76 -2.96
C SER A 50 3.59 2.95 -4.07
N SER A 51 4.88 3.16 -3.74
CA SER A 51 5.98 3.19 -4.70
C SER A 51 6.70 1.85 -4.79
N SER A 52 7.42 1.60 -5.90
CA SER A 52 8.19 0.37 -6.09
C SER A 52 9.21 0.15 -4.96
N ALA A 53 9.94 1.20 -4.56
CA ALA A 53 10.94 1.12 -3.49
C ALA A 53 10.30 0.79 -2.12
N GLN A 54 9.12 1.34 -1.82
CA GLN A 54 8.39 1.01 -0.60
C GLN A 54 7.89 -0.43 -0.60
N ARG A 55 7.35 -0.90 -1.74
CA ARG A 55 6.89 -2.30 -1.88
C ARG A 55 8.04 -3.30 -1.80
N GLU A 56 9.21 -2.98 -2.39
CA GLU A 56 10.40 -3.82 -2.28
C GLU A 56 10.90 -3.92 -0.84
N ARG A 57 10.89 -2.80 -0.12
CA ARG A 57 11.33 -2.76 1.28
C ARG A 57 10.38 -3.51 2.20
N GLY A 58 9.06 -3.33 2.07
CA GLY A 58 8.06 -3.93 2.96
C GLY A 58 8.41 -3.74 4.44
N LEU A 59 8.26 -4.79 5.23
CA LEU A 59 8.60 -4.85 6.66
C LEU A 59 10.05 -5.32 6.94
N MET A 60 10.96 -5.20 5.97
CA MET A 60 12.38 -5.53 6.18
C MET A 60 12.96 -4.74 7.36
N ASN A 61 13.60 -5.45 8.30
CA ASN A 61 14.22 -4.92 9.51
C ASN A 61 13.27 -4.10 10.42
N ALA A 62 11.96 -4.24 10.23
CA ALA A 62 10.97 -3.60 11.09
C ALA A 62 10.69 -4.45 12.34
N THR A 63 10.34 -3.78 13.44
CA THR A 63 9.73 -4.45 14.60
C THR A 63 8.25 -4.65 14.32
N VAL A 64 7.80 -5.90 14.33
CA VAL A 64 6.40 -6.27 14.07
C VAL A 64 5.71 -6.63 15.37
N THR A 65 4.62 -5.95 15.66
CA THR A 65 3.74 -6.17 16.81
C THR A 65 2.35 -6.61 16.35
N ASN A 66 1.46 -6.93 17.29
CA ASN A 66 0.06 -7.26 16.98
C ASN A 66 -0.74 -6.06 16.41
N SER A 67 -0.18 -4.85 16.49
CA SER A 67 -0.77 -3.63 15.92
C SER A 67 -0.08 -3.18 14.62
N THR A 68 0.84 -3.97 14.09
CA THR A 68 1.53 -3.67 12.84
C THR A 68 0.70 -4.15 11.66
N PHE A 69 0.26 -3.21 10.84
CA PHE A 69 -0.46 -3.47 9.58
C PHE A 69 0.17 -2.63 8.47
N MET A 70 0.72 -3.29 7.46
CA MET A 70 1.26 -2.61 6.29
C MET A 70 0.40 -2.91 5.07
N LEU A 71 -0.06 -1.85 4.39
CA LEU A 71 -0.79 -1.97 3.14
C LEU A 71 0.15 -1.79 1.96
N PHE A 72 0.09 -2.70 1.02
CA PHE A 72 0.70 -2.57 -0.30
C PHE A 72 -0.39 -2.21 -1.30
N VAL A 73 -0.17 -1.11 -2.03
CA VAL A 73 -1.07 -0.62 -3.09
C VAL A 73 -0.36 -0.81 -4.42
N PHE A 74 -0.99 -1.52 -5.34
CA PHE A 74 -0.43 -1.80 -6.66
C PHE A 74 -1.14 -0.99 -7.75
N PRO A 75 -0.44 -0.67 -8.86
CA PRO A 75 -1.01 0.16 -9.94
C PRO A 75 -2.06 -0.57 -10.78
N SER A 76 -2.07 -1.90 -10.72
CA SER A 76 -3.01 -2.76 -11.46
C SER A 76 -3.10 -4.13 -10.81
N PRO A 77 -4.23 -4.85 -11.00
CA PRO A 77 -4.37 -6.22 -10.50
C PRO A 77 -3.33 -7.13 -11.14
N TYR A 78 -2.65 -7.91 -10.33
CA TYR A 78 -1.70 -8.93 -10.78
C TYR A 78 -1.49 -9.98 -9.69
N ARG A 79 -0.86 -11.12 -10.02
CA ARG A 79 -0.44 -12.13 -9.04
C ARG A 79 0.87 -11.71 -8.38
N TRP A 80 0.78 -10.67 -7.53
CA TRP A 80 1.93 -10.08 -6.85
C TRP A 80 2.56 -11.06 -5.88
N SER A 81 3.80 -11.46 -6.17
CA SER A 81 4.58 -12.36 -5.31
C SER A 81 5.26 -11.58 -4.18
N PHE A 82 5.43 -12.25 -3.04
CA PHE A 82 6.08 -11.71 -1.86
C PHE A 82 7.20 -12.63 -1.38
N TRP A 83 8.10 -12.08 -0.64
CA TRP A 83 9.19 -12.75 0.04
C TRP A 83 9.35 -12.18 1.45
N MET A 84 10.04 -12.93 2.33
CA MET A 84 10.28 -12.53 3.71
C MET A 84 11.72 -12.06 3.95
N LYS A 85 12.39 -11.56 2.89
CA LYS A 85 13.79 -11.11 2.98
C LYS A 85 13.97 -10.07 4.09
N ASN A 86 14.93 -10.29 4.99
CA ASN A 86 15.22 -9.43 6.14
C ASN A 86 14.02 -9.16 7.04
N THR A 87 13.00 -10.00 7.01
CA THR A 87 11.86 -9.94 7.93
C THR A 87 12.10 -10.91 9.07
N HIS A 88 12.03 -10.41 10.32
CA HIS A 88 12.42 -11.16 11.52
C HIS A 88 11.26 -11.86 12.23
N TYR A 89 10.02 -11.55 11.82
CA TYR A 89 8.80 -12.06 12.44
C TYR A 89 7.97 -12.80 11.39
N PRO A 90 7.30 -13.91 11.74
CA PRO A 90 6.35 -14.53 10.83
C PRO A 90 5.16 -13.59 10.57
N LEU A 91 4.65 -13.58 9.33
CA LEU A 91 3.57 -12.71 8.89
C LEU A 91 2.42 -13.49 8.27
N ASP A 92 1.21 -12.96 8.43
CA ASP A 92 0.09 -13.25 7.54
C ASP A 92 0.12 -12.22 6.41
N MET A 93 -0.01 -12.71 5.17
CA MET A 93 -0.14 -11.89 3.97
C MET A 93 -1.54 -12.11 3.40
N ILE A 94 -2.31 -11.04 3.21
CA ILE A 94 -3.72 -11.08 2.82
C ILE A 94 -3.86 -10.34 1.50
N TRP A 95 -4.10 -11.08 0.40
CA TRP A 95 -4.32 -10.52 -0.93
C TRP A 95 -5.78 -10.15 -1.11
N ILE A 96 -6.03 -8.93 -1.61
CA ILE A 96 -7.36 -8.33 -1.76
C ILE A 96 -7.51 -7.85 -3.20
N ASP A 97 -8.56 -8.31 -3.87
CA ASP A 97 -8.97 -7.87 -5.20
C ASP A 97 -10.16 -6.92 -5.07
N GLY A 98 -10.03 -5.70 -5.64
CA GLY A 98 -11.07 -4.69 -5.50
C GLY A 98 -10.65 -3.29 -5.96
N GLY A 99 -11.34 -2.29 -5.44
CA GLY A 99 -11.15 -0.89 -5.80
C GLY A 99 -10.79 -0.01 -4.60
N ALA A 100 -10.89 1.31 -4.80
CA ALA A 100 -10.51 2.30 -3.79
C ALA A 100 -11.27 2.13 -2.45
N SER A 101 -12.53 1.69 -2.46
CA SER A 101 -13.31 1.48 -1.24
C SER A 101 -13.02 0.18 -0.49
N GLY A 102 -12.18 -0.69 -1.05
CA GLY A 102 -11.87 -2.03 -0.51
C GLY A 102 -12.14 -3.13 -1.51
N GLY A 103 -12.11 -4.38 -1.06
CA GLY A 103 -12.28 -5.55 -1.93
C GLY A 103 -12.45 -6.84 -1.16
N ASN A 104 -12.52 -7.93 -1.92
CA ASN A 104 -12.64 -9.26 -1.35
C ASN A 104 -11.25 -9.89 -1.18
N VAL A 105 -11.07 -10.59 -0.08
CA VAL A 105 -9.88 -11.42 0.15
C VAL A 105 -9.89 -12.58 -0.83
N VAL A 106 -8.88 -12.66 -1.68
CA VAL A 106 -8.74 -13.71 -2.71
C VAL A 106 -7.74 -14.79 -2.33
N TYR A 107 -6.82 -14.47 -1.42
CA TYR A 107 -5.84 -15.43 -0.90
C TYR A 107 -5.27 -14.96 0.43
N ILE A 108 -4.93 -15.91 1.30
CA ILE A 108 -4.20 -15.66 2.55
C ILE A 108 -3.04 -16.63 2.62
N GLN A 109 -1.83 -16.11 2.76
CA GLN A 109 -0.67 -16.87 3.22
C GLN A 109 -0.57 -16.70 4.73
N HIS A 110 -0.86 -17.75 5.47
CA HIS A 110 -0.66 -17.77 6.91
C HIS A 110 0.80 -18.08 7.25
N ASP A 111 1.29 -17.51 8.34
CA ASP A 111 2.59 -17.85 8.94
C ASP A 111 3.75 -17.86 7.93
N ALA A 112 3.85 -16.86 7.05
CA ALA A 112 4.98 -16.72 6.15
C ALA A 112 6.29 -16.67 6.96
N ILE A 113 7.21 -17.58 6.64
CA ILE A 113 8.41 -17.86 7.45
C ILE A 113 9.44 -16.75 7.30
N PRO A 114 9.99 -16.17 8.38
CA PRO A 114 11.11 -15.24 8.35
C PRO A 114 12.28 -15.74 7.48
N CYS A 115 12.90 -14.82 6.75
CA CYS A 115 14.06 -15.12 5.91
C CYS A 115 15.15 -14.08 6.17
N VAL A 116 16.03 -14.38 7.10
CA VAL A 116 17.17 -13.52 7.46
C VAL A 116 18.47 -14.24 7.15
N SER A 117 19.42 -13.52 6.55
CA SER A 117 20.78 -14.01 6.33
C SER A 117 21.77 -12.89 6.60
N TYR A 118 22.86 -13.19 7.26
CA TYR A 118 23.98 -12.27 7.43
C TYR A 118 24.89 -12.24 6.19
N ASP A 119 24.74 -13.21 5.28
CA ASP A 119 25.43 -13.27 4.01
C ASP A 119 24.46 -12.98 2.87
N PRO A 120 24.59 -11.84 2.17
CA PRO A 120 23.72 -11.49 1.05
C PRO A 120 23.70 -12.50 -0.10
N SER A 121 24.75 -13.32 -0.26
CA SER A 121 24.82 -14.36 -1.30
C SER A 121 24.01 -15.61 -0.94
N GLN A 122 23.60 -15.76 0.31
CA GLN A 122 22.89 -16.93 0.87
C GLN A 122 21.37 -16.73 1.00
N PHE A 123 20.80 -15.65 0.45
CA PHE A 123 19.34 -15.46 0.49
C PHE A 123 18.62 -16.46 -0.42
N ASN A 124 18.09 -17.50 0.19
CA ASN A 124 17.18 -18.45 -0.46
C ASN A 124 15.79 -18.35 0.21
N CYS A 125 15.14 -17.20 0.04
CA CYS A 125 13.81 -16.97 0.61
C CYS A 125 12.73 -17.65 -0.20
N THR A 126 11.76 -18.22 0.50
CA THR A 126 10.52 -18.70 -0.12
C THR A 126 9.80 -17.54 -0.82
N ILE A 127 9.35 -17.79 -2.05
CA ILE A 127 8.49 -16.88 -2.79
C ILE A 127 7.05 -17.33 -2.61
N TYR A 128 6.23 -16.44 -2.06
CA TYR A 128 4.80 -16.64 -1.87
C TYR A 128 4.06 -16.03 -3.06
N LEU A 129 3.41 -16.87 -3.85
CA LEU A 129 2.68 -16.46 -5.06
C LEU A 129 1.20 -16.81 -4.91
N PRO A 130 0.28 -15.82 -4.94
CA PRO A 130 -1.15 -16.10 -4.84
C PRO A 130 -1.68 -16.80 -6.10
N PRO A 131 -2.74 -17.61 -6.00
CA PRO A 131 -3.39 -18.23 -7.15
C PRO A 131 -4.17 -17.22 -8.01
N SER A 132 -4.61 -16.09 -7.40
CA SER A 132 -5.46 -15.07 -8.01
C SER A 132 -4.76 -13.71 -8.11
N VAL A 133 -5.28 -12.83 -8.95
CA VAL A 133 -4.85 -11.42 -9.02
C VAL A 133 -5.34 -10.64 -7.81
N ALA A 134 -4.65 -9.54 -7.47
CA ALA A 134 -5.02 -8.63 -6.39
C ALA A 134 -4.47 -7.23 -6.66
N ASP A 135 -5.15 -6.21 -6.16
CA ASP A 135 -4.72 -4.81 -6.19
C ASP A 135 -4.02 -4.39 -4.92
N TYR A 136 -4.30 -5.09 -3.82
CA TYR A 136 -3.80 -4.77 -2.48
C TYR A 136 -3.30 -6.02 -1.78
N VAL A 137 -2.32 -5.82 -0.89
CA VAL A 137 -1.90 -6.85 0.07
C VAL A 137 -1.75 -6.20 1.44
N ILE A 138 -2.29 -6.85 2.48
CA ILE A 138 -2.04 -6.45 3.86
C ILE A 138 -1.06 -7.44 4.46
N GLU A 139 0.08 -6.95 4.97
CA GLU A 139 0.96 -7.69 5.87
C GLU A 139 0.60 -7.37 7.32
N ALA A 140 0.44 -8.41 8.11
CA ALA A 140 0.18 -8.35 9.54
C ALA A 140 1.00 -9.40 10.28
N ARG A 141 1.13 -9.28 11.60
CA ARG A 141 1.74 -10.34 12.39
C ARG A 141 0.98 -11.66 12.21
N ALA A 142 1.73 -12.75 12.12
CA ALA A 142 1.17 -14.09 11.98
C ALA A 142 0.11 -14.41 13.06
N GLY A 143 -0.97 -15.08 12.65
CA GLY A 143 -2.16 -15.35 13.44
C GLY A 143 -3.23 -14.25 13.41
N PHE A 144 -2.95 -13.10 12.78
CA PHE A 144 -3.93 -12.01 12.68
C PHE A 144 -5.17 -12.43 11.89
N ALA A 145 -5.00 -13.05 10.72
CA ALA A 145 -6.12 -13.46 9.88
C ALA A 145 -7.08 -14.40 10.64
N ASN A 146 -6.53 -15.39 11.34
CA ASN A 146 -7.30 -16.32 12.15
C ASN A 146 -8.02 -15.62 13.32
N SER A 147 -7.31 -14.78 14.08
CA SER A 147 -7.87 -14.09 15.25
C SER A 147 -8.92 -13.04 14.91
N SER A 148 -8.86 -12.45 13.72
CA SER A 148 -9.84 -11.50 13.21
C SER A 148 -11.00 -12.18 12.44
N GLY A 149 -10.93 -13.49 12.19
CA GLY A 149 -11.90 -14.25 11.42
C GLY A 149 -11.89 -13.90 9.93
N ILE A 150 -10.79 -13.32 9.41
CA ILE A 150 -10.64 -13.04 7.99
C ILE A 150 -10.34 -14.35 7.25
N THR A 151 -11.14 -14.61 6.21
CA THR A 151 -11.02 -15.81 5.34
C THR A 151 -11.11 -15.39 3.87
N ASN A 152 -10.80 -16.30 2.96
CA ASN A 152 -11.05 -16.07 1.54
C ASN A 152 -12.54 -15.75 1.33
N GLY A 153 -12.83 -14.69 0.56
CA GLY A 153 -14.16 -14.15 0.34
C GLY A 153 -14.60 -13.09 1.37
N SER A 154 -13.88 -12.90 2.48
CA SER A 154 -14.16 -11.80 3.41
C SER A 154 -14.01 -10.46 2.69
N TYR A 155 -14.92 -9.51 2.95
CA TYR A 155 -14.79 -8.15 2.45
C TYR A 155 -13.99 -7.28 3.43
N VAL A 156 -13.01 -6.55 2.88
CA VAL A 156 -12.20 -5.56 3.60
C VAL A 156 -12.50 -4.19 3.01
N SER A 157 -13.00 -3.26 3.82
CA SER A 157 -13.22 -1.87 3.41
C SER A 157 -12.06 -0.98 3.82
N PHE A 158 -11.74 0.02 2.99
CA PHE A 158 -10.70 1.01 3.26
C PHE A 158 -11.28 2.36 3.64
N ASP A 159 -10.64 3.05 4.59
CA ASP A 159 -10.99 4.39 5.02
C ASP A 159 -9.83 5.36 4.70
N TYR A 160 -10.20 6.51 4.13
CA TYR A 160 -9.28 7.54 3.62
C TYR A 160 -9.40 8.84 4.43
N ARG A 161 -9.80 8.78 5.68
CA ARG A 161 -9.91 9.99 6.49
C ARG A 161 -8.59 10.75 6.51
N GLY A 162 -8.65 11.98 6.06
CA GLY A 162 -7.66 13.00 6.17
C GLY A 162 -8.32 14.28 6.64
#